data_02c03f828d54e0cfcb2131e0065e9c6d
#
_entry.id   02c03f828d54e0cfcb2131e0065e9c6d
#
_cell.length_a   1.000
_cell.length_b   1.000
_cell.length_c   1.000
_cell.angle_alpha   90.00
_cell.angle_beta   90.00
_cell.angle_gamma   90.00
#
_symmetry.space_group_name_H-M   'P 1'
#
loop_
_entity.id
_entity.type
_entity.pdbx_description
1 polymer ?
#
loop_
_entity_poly.entity_id
_entity_poly.type
_entity_poly.pdbx_seq_one_letter_code
_entity_poly.pdbx_strand_id
1 'polypeptide(L)'
;MTDHTGSRFKRWKKPLTIAFFLLLIVLFTLLARRIGWSEVIQTLGDFKWRTLLIAAGLTLCSFLVYACFDLIGRTYIGQPLRWKQILPVGFISYAFNLNLSAWVGGIAMRYRLYSRLGVSTGNIAKILGLSLATNWFGYMALAGVVFSSGLVTMPPGWKVSTTALQGIGALLVLVSLGYLAACQFSKKRAWSIRGIEINLPSLRMACLQLALGALNWSLMAAVIFTLLPAKLDYPLVLGVLLISAIAGVVTHIPAGLGVLEAVFIGLLQHEASRGSLLAGLIAYRAIYFICPLLIALVMYLGVEAKAKALRVKKTPA
;
A
#
# COMPACT_ATOMS: atom_id res chain seq x y z
N MET A 1 43.79 15.36 4.60
CA MET A 1 43.03 14.64 3.54
C MET A 1 41.71 15.36 3.40
N THR A 2 41.56 16.19 2.39
CA THR A 2 40.52 17.20 2.22
C THR A 2 39.25 16.60 1.62
N ASP A 3 38.14 17.01 2.19
CA ASP A 3 36.75 16.64 1.99
C ASP A 3 36.22 16.91 0.55
N HIS A 4 36.59 16.06 -0.41
CA HIS A 4 36.14 16.18 -1.81
C HIS A 4 34.79 15.50 -2.13
N THR A 5 34.19 14.77 -1.17
CA THR A 5 32.92 14.05 -1.39
C THR A 5 31.67 14.92 -1.24
N GLY A 6 31.73 15.98 -0.44
CA GLY A 6 30.60 16.90 -0.20
C GLY A 6 30.23 17.80 -1.39
N SER A 7 31.21 18.18 -2.21
CA SER A 7 31.03 19.11 -3.35
C SER A 7 30.31 18.44 -4.56
N ARG A 8 30.68 17.21 -4.91
CA ARG A 8 30.07 16.46 -6.01
C ARG A 8 28.60 16.19 -5.78
N PHE A 9 28.21 15.80 -4.56
CA PHE A 9 26.82 15.49 -4.20
C PHE A 9 25.89 16.73 -4.25
N LYS A 10 26.41 17.90 -3.93
CA LYS A 10 25.66 19.18 -4.03
C LYS A 10 25.33 19.56 -5.48
N ARG A 11 26.22 19.25 -6.42
CA ARG A 11 26.07 19.58 -7.85
C ARG A 11 24.99 18.73 -8.53
N TRP A 12 24.78 17.47 -8.07
CA TRP A 12 23.80 16.55 -8.64
C TRP A 12 22.39 16.66 -8.02
N LYS A 13 22.21 17.40 -6.93
CA LYS A 13 20.89 17.56 -6.28
C LYS A 13 19.85 18.24 -7.16
N LYS A 14 20.24 19.29 -7.93
CA LYS A 14 19.31 19.99 -8.83
C LYS A 14 18.88 19.10 -10.02
N PRO A 15 19.80 18.51 -10.81
CA PRO A 15 19.41 17.66 -11.93
C PRO A 15 18.64 16.41 -11.47
N LEU A 16 19.00 15.81 -10.33
CA LEU A 16 18.27 14.67 -9.78
C LEU A 16 16.82 15.04 -9.39
N THR A 17 16.62 16.23 -8.85
CA THR A 17 15.29 16.74 -8.52
C THR A 17 14.48 17.00 -9.79
N ILE A 18 15.07 17.58 -10.83
CA ILE A 18 14.42 17.82 -12.13
C ILE A 18 14.07 16.49 -12.79
N ALA A 19 15.02 15.54 -12.83
CA ALA A 19 14.81 14.20 -13.39
C ALA A 19 13.67 13.47 -12.66
N PHE A 20 13.59 13.58 -11.33
CA PHE A 20 12.49 13.01 -10.54
C PHE A 20 11.14 13.61 -10.92
N PHE A 21 11.03 14.93 -11.06
CA PHE A 21 9.78 15.57 -11.48
C PHE A 21 9.41 15.21 -12.93
N LEU A 22 10.39 15.17 -13.84
CA LEU A 22 10.15 14.73 -15.22
C LEU A 22 9.65 13.27 -15.24
N LEU A 23 10.27 12.39 -14.46
CA LEU A 23 9.83 11.01 -14.32
C LEU A 23 8.38 10.94 -13.82
N LEU A 24 8.03 11.73 -12.78
CA LEU A 24 6.66 11.79 -12.28
C LEU A 24 5.68 12.27 -13.37
N ILE A 25 6.02 13.35 -14.09
CA ILE A 25 5.17 13.86 -15.18
C ILE A 25 4.95 12.79 -16.25
N VAL A 26 6.02 12.11 -16.67
CA VAL A 26 5.93 11.03 -17.67
C VAL A 26 5.04 9.90 -17.13
N LEU A 27 5.27 9.43 -15.90
CA LEU A 27 4.47 8.36 -15.30
C LEU A 27 3.00 8.75 -15.16
N PHE A 28 2.71 9.99 -14.72
CA PHE A 28 1.33 10.49 -14.64
C PHE A 28 0.68 10.59 -16.01
N THR A 29 1.39 11.05 -17.03
CA THR A 29 0.87 11.14 -18.40
C THR A 29 0.56 9.76 -18.96
N LEU A 30 1.47 8.79 -18.75
CA LEU A 30 1.24 7.41 -19.18
C LEU A 30 0.05 6.77 -18.42
N LEU A 31 -0.07 7.01 -17.12
CA LEU A 31 -1.21 6.53 -16.33
C LEU A 31 -2.51 7.15 -16.84
N ALA A 32 -2.55 8.48 -17.01
CA ALA A 32 -3.73 9.20 -17.48
C ALA A 32 -4.20 8.73 -18.88
N ARG A 33 -3.26 8.42 -19.79
CA ARG A 33 -3.57 7.90 -21.13
C ARG A 33 -4.12 6.47 -21.11
N ARG A 34 -3.80 5.68 -20.07
CA ARG A 34 -4.28 4.29 -19.93
C ARG A 34 -5.65 4.20 -19.29
N ILE A 35 -6.13 5.26 -18.65
CA ILE A 35 -7.44 5.31 -18.00
C ILE A 35 -8.48 5.71 -19.04
N GLY A 36 -9.51 4.90 -19.20
CA GLY A 36 -10.72 5.25 -19.96
C GLY A 36 -11.60 6.22 -19.17
N TRP A 37 -11.26 7.51 -19.16
CA TRP A 37 -11.93 8.51 -18.34
C TRP A 37 -13.45 8.60 -18.59
N SER A 38 -13.89 8.43 -19.85
CA SER A 38 -15.30 8.39 -20.20
C SER A 38 -16.02 7.24 -19.52
N GLU A 39 -15.42 6.04 -19.53
CA GLU A 39 -15.96 4.86 -18.89
C GLU A 39 -16.00 5.01 -17.36
N VAL A 40 -14.95 5.57 -16.77
CA VAL A 40 -14.90 5.87 -15.31
C VAL A 40 -16.00 6.83 -14.92
N ILE A 41 -16.17 7.96 -15.64
CA ILE A 41 -17.18 8.97 -15.32
C ILE A 41 -18.59 8.40 -15.49
N GLN A 42 -18.85 7.69 -16.57
CA GLN A 42 -20.15 7.06 -16.83
C GLN A 42 -20.48 6.04 -15.73
N THR A 43 -19.56 5.15 -15.42
CA THR A 43 -19.73 4.12 -14.36
C THR A 43 -19.99 4.74 -13.00
N LEU A 44 -19.27 5.81 -12.64
CA LEU A 44 -19.51 6.51 -11.36
C LEU A 44 -20.87 7.20 -11.32
N GLY A 45 -21.38 7.69 -12.47
CA GLY A 45 -22.70 8.27 -12.58
C GLY A 45 -23.85 7.31 -12.30
N ASP A 46 -23.65 6.02 -12.56
CA ASP A 46 -24.64 4.96 -12.34
C ASP A 46 -24.77 4.53 -10.86
N PHE A 47 -23.78 4.88 -10.01
CA PHE A 47 -23.84 4.56 -8.59
C PHE A 47 -24.64 5.58 -7.79
N LYS A 48 -25.38 5.09 -6.79
CA LYS A 48 -26.01 5.96 -5.78
C LYS A 48 -24.92 6.74 -5.01
N TRP A 49 -25.10 8.01 -4.81
CA TRP A 49 -24.14 8.88 -4.12
C TRP A 49 -23.78 8.38 -2.71
N ARG A 50 -24.74 7.75 -1.99
CA ARG A 50 -24.49 7.13 -0.67
C ARG A 50 -23.46 6.01 -0.74
N THR A 51 -23.53 5.15 -1.76
CA THR A 51 -22.57 4.07 -1.99
C THR A 51 -21.17 4.63 -2.23
N LEU A 52 -21.05 5.67 -3.05
CA LEU A 52 -19.77 6.34 -3.31
C LEU A 52 -19.20 7.01 -2.06
N LEU A 53 -20.03 7.64 -1.23
CA LEU A 53 -19.59 8.23 0.04
C LEU A 53 -19.09 7.17 1.05
N ILE A 54 -19.79 6.04 1.17
CA ILE A 54 -19.34 4.93 2.03
C ILE A 54 -18.01 4.40 1.52
N ALA A 55 -17.89 4.14 0.22
CA ALA A 55 -16.64 3.67 -0.39
C ALA A 55 -15.49 4.66 -0.19
N ALA A 56 -15.75 5.97 -0.34
CA ALA A 56 -14.76 7.03 -0.08
C ALA A 56 -14.35 7.10 1.41
N GLY A 57 -15.30 6.97 2.33
CA GLY A 57 -15.04 6.91 3.78
C GLY A 57 -14.18 5.70 4.16
N LEU A 58 -14.51 4.50 3.65
CA LEU A 58 -13.73 3.28 3.85
C LEU A 58 -12.32 3.43 3.25
N THR A 59 -12.20 4.05 2.07
CA THR A 59 -10.90 4.35 1.45
C THR A 59 -10.07 5.26 2.34
N LEU A 60 -10.65 6.35 2.86
CA LEU A 60 -9.95 7.24 3.78
C LEU A 60 -9.48 6.49 5.03
N CYS A 61 -10.34 5.66 5.63
CA CYS A 61 -9.98 4.83 6.78
C CYS A 61 -8.79 3.90 6.45
N SER A 62 -8.82 3.22 5.30
CA SER A 62 -7.74 2.35 4.86
C SER A 62 -6.40 3.11 4.68
N PHE A 63 -6.44 4.28 4.06
CA PHE A 63 -5.26 5.12 3.90
C PHE A 63 -4.70 5.63 5.23
N LEU A 64 -5.55 5.98 6.18
CA LEU A 64 -5.14 6.36 7.53
C LEU A 64 -4.53 5.17 8.29
N VAL A 65 -5.14 3.98 8.20
CA VAL A 65 -4.58 2.75 8.78
C VAL A 65 -3.20 2.45 8.18
N TYR A 66 -3.06 2.55 6.86
CA TYR A 66 -1.76 2.34 6.22
C TYR A 66 -0.72 3.40 6.64
N ALA A 67 -1.12 4.66 6.77
CA ALA A 67 -0.23 5.71 7.27
C ALA A 67 0.22 5.47 8.72
N CYS A 68 -0.58 4.75 9.53
CA CYS A 68 -0.18 4.33 10.87
C CYS A 68 0.96 3.29 10.89
N PHE A 69 1.22 2.58 9.78
CA PHE A 69 2.38 1.69 9.68
C PHE A 69 3.70 2.47 9.87
N ASP A 70 3.77 3.68 9.34
CA ASP A 70 4.93 4.56 9.51
C ASP A 70 5.04 5.10 10.96
N LEU A 71 3.92 5.22 11.70
CA LEU A 71 3.94 5.54 13.13
C LEU A 71 4.55 4.41 13.96
N ILE A 72 4.26 3.14 13.63
CA ILE A 72 4.94 1.99 14.24
C ILE A 72 6.45 2.07 13.95
N GLY A 73 6.82 2.37 12.70
CA GLY A 73 8.22 2.56 12.30
C GLY A 73 8.91 3.65 13.11
N ARG A 74 8.27 4.81 13.31
CA ARG A 74 8.78 5.90 14.17
C ARG A 74 9.04 5.43 15.60
N THR A 75 8.08 4.73 16.19
CA THR A 75 8.18 4.24 17.58
C THR A 75 9.34 3.25 17.71
N TYR A 76 9.49 2.37 16.72
CA TYR A 76 10.58 1.40 16.67
C TYR A 76 11.97 2.02 16.61
N ILE A 77 12.15 3.12 15.86
CA ILE A 77 13.45 3.79 15.73
C ILE A 77 13.69 4.91 16.76
N GLY A 78 12.70 5.18 17.65
CA GLY A 78 12.82 6.21 18.69
C GLY A 78 12.92 7.65 18.16
N GLN A 79 12.38 7.96 16.98
CA GLN A 79 12.47 9.31 16.40
C GLN A 79 11.43 10.28 17.00
N PRO A 80 11.80 11.53 17.34
CA PRO A 80 10.91 12.51 17.98
C PRO A 80 9.98 13.23 17.00
N LEU A 81 9.63 12.59 15.86
CA LEU A 81 8.72 13.15 14.89
C LEU A 81 7.28 13.16 15.40
N ARG A 82 6.54 14.23 15.13
CA ARG A 82 5.12 14.33 15.48
C ARG A 82 4.26 13.52 14.48
N TRP A 83 3.15 12.94 14.96
CA TRP A 83 2.21 12.20 14.11
C TRP A 83 1.71 13.02 12.90
N LYS A 84 1.51 14.35 13.09
CA LYS A 84 1.12 15.31 12.02
C LYS A 84 2.16 15.43 10.89
N GLN A 85 3.40 15.02 11.13
CA GLN A 85 4.46 15.00 10.11
C GLN A 85 4.54 13.65 9.39
N ILE A 86 4.19 12.56 10.09
CA ILE A 86 4.33 11.19 9.59
C ILE A 86 3.13 10.76 8.74
N LEU A 87 1.91 11.02 9.23
CA LEU A 87 0.69 10.59 8.51
C LEU A 87 0.63 11.11 7.07
N PRO A 88 0.95 12.40 6.78
CA PRO A 88 1.00 12.86 5.39
C PRO A 88 2.06 12.13 4.54
N VAL A 89 3.21 11.78 5.12
CA VAL A 89 4.25 11.03 4.39
C VAL A 89 3.74 9.63 4.06
N GLY A 90 3.14 8.94 5.03
CA GLY A 90 2.54 7.61 4.83
C GLY A 90 1.45 7.64 3.76
N PHE A 91 0.51 8.59 3.86
CA PHE A 91 -0.58 8.77 2.89
C PHE A 91 -0.06 9.02 1.47
N ILE A 92 0.81 10.01 1.29
CA ILE A 92 1.40 10.35 -0.01
C ILE A 92 2.15 9.14 -0.58
N SER A 93 3.01 8.52 0.22
CA SER A 93 3.80 7.38 -0.24
C SER A 93 2.94 6.19 -0.64
N TYR A 94 1.82 5.95 0.06
CA TYR A 94 0.91 4.87 -0.26
C TYR A 94 0.14 5.13 -1.57
N ALA A 95 -0.40 6.33 -1.75
CA ALA A 95 -1.10 6.71 -2.96
C ALA A 95 -0.20 6.57 -4.21
N PHE A 96 1.05 7.03 -4.11
CA PHE A 96 2.02 6.89 -5.20
C PHE A 96 2.45 5.44 -5.41
N ASN A 97 2.60 4.64 -4.33
CA ASN A 97 2.94 3.23 -4.41
C ASN A 97 1.90 2.42 -5.17
N LEU A 98 0.62 2.63 -4.86
CA LEU A 98 -0.48 1.91 -5.50
C LEU A 98 -0.60 2.20 -7.01
N ASN A 99 -0.30 3.42 -7.43
CA ASN A 99 -0.53 3.88 -8.79
C ASN A 99 0.70 3.79 -9.70
N LEU A 100 1.88 4.06 -9.19
CA LEU A 100 3.09 4.14 -10.02
C LEU A 100 3.96 2.89 -9.87
N SER A 101 4.48 2.63 -8.70
CA SER A 101 5.19 1.40 -8.33
C SER A 101 5.71 1.46 -6.90
N ALA A 102 6.10 0.30 -6.35
CA ALA A 102 6.76 0.23 -5.05
C ALA A 102 8.06 1.05 -4.99
N TRP A 103 8.83 1.12 -6.09
CA TRP A 103 10.07 1.87 -6.18
C TRP A 103 9.84 3.39 -6.09
N VAL A 104 8.88 3.91 -6.85
CA VAL A 104 8.60 5.35 -6.90
C VAL A 104 7.81 5.79 -5.68
N GLY A 105 6.67 5.18 -5.41
CA GLY A 105 5.78 5.56 -4.31
C GLY A 105 6.27 5.04 -2.97
N GLY A 106 6.52 3.74 -2.88
CA GLY A 106 6.92 3.12 -1.63
C GLY A 106 8.28 3.63 -1.12
N ILE A 107 9.28 3.63 -1.96
CA ILE A 107 10.68 3.91 -1.61
C ILE A 107 11.02 5.38 -1.83
N ALA A 108 11.02 5.85 -3.09
CA ALA A 108 11.56 7.17 -3.42
C ALA A 108 10.82 8.32 -2.73
N MET A 109 9.48 8.24 -2.60
CA MET A 109 8.69 9.26 -1.91
C MET A 109 8.99 9.29 -0.41
N ARG A 110 9.11 8.13 0.26
CA ARG A 110 9.50 8.09 1.68
C ARG A 110 10.89 8.66 1.90
N TYR A 111 11.88 8.24 1.09
CA TYR A 111 13.22 8.81 1.20
C TYR A 111 13.22 10.31 0.99
N ARG A 112 12.50 10.82 -0.02
CA ARG A 112 12.41 12.24 -0.30
C ARG A 112 11.77 13.04 0.84
N LEU A 113 10.63 12.58 1.34
CA LEU A 113 9.85 13.30 2.35
C LEU A 113 10.49 13.22 3.74
N TYR A 114 10.92 12.02 4.18
CA TYR A 114 11.57 11.84 5.48
C TYR A 114 12.95 12.49 5.56
N SER A 115 13.75 12.51 4.48
CA SER A 115 15.02 13.24 4.44
C SER A 115 14.83 14.73 4.71
N ARG A 116 13.70 15.31 4.30
CA ARG A 116 13.36 16.71 4.58
C ARG A 116 13.00 16.98 6.02
N LEU A 117 12.50 15.95 6.71
CA LEU A 117 12.21 15.97 8.14
C LEU A 117 13.49 15.68 8.98
N GLY A 118 14.65 15.55 8.35
CA GLY A 118 15.93 15.30 9.02
C GLY A 118 16.15 13.84 9.42
N VAL A 119 15.36 12.90 8.92
CA VAL A 119 15.56 11.47 9.21
C VAL A 119 16.73 10.94 8.39
N SER A 120 17.64 10.20 9.03
CA SER A 120 18.77 9.55 8.36
C SER A 120 18.30 8.45 7.40
N THR A 121 19.08 8.18 6.35
CA THR A 121 18.78 7.17 5.33
C THR A 121 18.58 5.79 5.94
N GLY A 122 19.38 5.41 6.93
CA GLY A 122 19.25 4.14 7.65
C GLY A 122 17.92 4.03 8.41
N ASN A 123 17.48 5.10 9.07
CA ASN A 123 16.21 5.14 9.77
C ASN A 123 15.02 5.12 8.81
N ILE A 124 15.13 5.78 7.65
CA ILE A 124 14.10 5.71 6.59
C ILE A 124 13.96 4.26 6.09
N ALA A 125 15.08 3.57 5.88
CA ALA A 125 15.07 2.15 5.49
C ALA A 125 14.38 1.26 6.55
N LYS A 126 14.61 1.52 7.84
CA LYS A 126 13.95 0.81 8.94
C LYS A 126 12.44 1.06 8.97
N ILE A 127 11.99 2.31 8.82
CA ILE A 127 10.55 2.66 8.74
C ILE A 127 9.92 1.94 7.55
N LEU A 128 10.55 2.01 6.37
CA LEU A 128 10.06 1.36 5.16
C LEU A 128 9.97 -0.16 5.33
N GLY A 129 11.04 -0.79 5.84
CA GLY A 129 11.08 -2.23 6.08
C GLY A 129 9.97 -2.68 7.03
N LEU A 130 9.74 -1.91 8.11
CA LEU A 130 8.68 -2.21 9.06
C LEU A 130 7.28 -2.00 8.46
N SER A 131 7.08 -0.97 7.64
CA SER A 131 5.82 -0.73 6.93
C SER A 131 5.51 -1.88 5.96
N LEU A 132 6.50 -2.36 5.20
CA LEU A 132 6.37 -3.52 4.32
C LEU A 132 6.07 -4.80 5.13
N ALA A 133 6.79 -5.03 6.23
CA ALA A 133 6.56 -6.17 7.11
C ALA A 133 5.14 -6.15 7.69
N THR A 134 4.67 -4.98 8.17
CA THR A 134 3.30 -4.80 8.68
C THR A 134 2.25 -5.17 7.62
N ASN A 135 2.43 -4.69 6.40
CA ASN A 135 1.51 -5.00 5.30
C ASN A 135 1.48 -6.51 5.00
N TRP A 136 2.63 -7.15 4.85
CA TRP A 136 2.70 -8.55 4.44
C TRP A 136 2.39 -9.54 5.56
N PHE A 137 2.80 -9.28 6.80
CA PHE A 137 2.41 -10.12 7.93
C PHE A 137 0.91 -10.01 8.21
N GLY A 138 0.32 -8.82 8.11
CA GLY A 138 -1.12 -8.66 8.19
C GLY A 138 -1.86 -9.38 7.07
N TYR A 139 -1.34 -9.32 5.83
CA TYR A 139 -1.83 -10.13 4.71
C TYR A 139 -1.78 -11.62 5.03
N MET A 140 -0.64 -12.13 5.46
CA MET A 140 -0.47 -13.57 5.75
C MET A 140 -1.40 -14.06 6.85
N ALA A 141 -1.55 -13.29 7.92
CA ALA A 141 -2.47 -13.63 8.99
C ALA A 141 -3.92 -13.69 8.50
N LEU A 142 -4.36 -12.68 7.76
CA LEU A 142 -5.73 -12.59 7.24
C LEU A 142 -5.99 -13.65 6.16
N ALA A 143 -5.10 -13.78 5.18
CA ALA A 143 -5.21 -14.78 4.12
C ALA A 143 -5.15 -16.20 4.69
N GLY A 144 -4.31 -16.40 5.71
CA GLY A 144 -4.25 -17.67 6.43
C GLY A 144 -5.61 -18.08 6.99
N VAL A 145 -6.28 -17.19 7.70
CA VAL A 145 -7.61 -17.46 8.28
C VAL A 145 -8.66 -17.66 7.17
N VAL A 146 -8.71 -16.74 6.19
CA VAL A 146 -9.73 -16.77 5.12
C VAL A 146 -9.59 -18.02 4.25
N PHE A 147 -8.37 -18.40 3.87
CA PHE A 147 -8.17 -19.55 2.99
C PHE A 147 -8.35 -20.88 3.74
N SER A 148 -7.90 -20.98 5.00
CA SER A 148 -8.08 -22.22 5.80
C SER A 148 -9.54 -22.46 6.18
N SER A 149 -10.37 -21.42 6.26
CA SER A 149 -11.80 -21.56 6.61
C SER A 149 -12.66 -22.22 5.51
N GLY A 150 -12.14 -22.34 4.27
CA GLY A 150 -12.90 -22.90 3.14
C GLY A 150 -13.99 -21.96 2.58
N LEU A 151 -14.05 -20.71 3.03
CA LEU A 151 -15.03 -19.72 2.55
C LEU A 151 -14.84 -19.33 1.08
N VAL A 152 -13.67 -19.60 0.52
CA VAL A 152 -13.37 -19.38 -0.90
C VAL A 152 -13.29 -20.73 -1.61
N THR A 153 -14.28 -21.01 -2.45
CA THR A 153 -14.28 -22.20 -3.30
C THR A 153 -13.68 -21.88 -4.67
N MET A 154 -12.79 -22.74 -5.13
CA MET A 154 -12.17 -22.58 -6.45
C MET A 154 -13.04 -23.24 -7.52
N PRO A 155 -13.29 -22.57 -8.67
CA PRO A 155 -14.04 -23.14 -9.76
C PRO A 155 -13.36 -24.40 -10.33
N PRO A 156 -14.14 -25.35 -10.87
CA PRO A 156 -13.60 -26.53 -11.54
C PRO A 156 -12.64 -26.14 -12.68
N GLY A 157 -11.50 -26.82 -12.79
CA GLY A 157 -10.50 -26.56 -13.83
C GLY A 157 -9.44 -25.52 -13.50
N TRP A 158 -9.51 -24.86 -12.34
CA TRP A 158 -8.42 -23.99 -11.90
C TRP A 158 -7.20 -24.81 -11.44
N LYS A 159 -5.99 -24.26 -11.65
CA LYS A 159 -4.71 -24.93 -11.28
C LYS A 159 -4.57 -25.15 -9.77
N VAL A 160 -5.25 -24.37 -8.96
CA VAL A 160 -5.25 -24.47 -7.49
C VAL A 160 -6.62 -24.99 -7.06
N SER A 161 -6.67 -26.14 -6.38
CA SER A 161 -7.89 -26.69 -5.81
C SER A 161 -8.26 -25.97 -4.49
N THR A 162 -9.52 -26.07 -4.07
CA THR A 162 -9.97 -25.55 -2.77
C THR A 162 -9.14 -26.15 -1.62
N THR A 163 -8.85 -27.45 -1.67
CA THR A 163 -8.02 -28.13 -0.64
C THR A 163 -6.57 -27.60 -0.63
N ALA A 164 -5.99 -27.35 -1.81
CA ALA A 164 -4.66 -26.75 -1.89
C ALA A 164 -4.65 -25.33 -1.31
N LEU A 165 -5.71 -24.54 -1.59
CA LEU A 165 -5.86 -23.20 -1.02
C LEU A 165 -5.99 -23.24 0.51
N GLN A 166 -6.74 -24.21 1.06
CA GLN A 166 -6.85 -24.43 2.51
C GLN A 166 -5.49 -24.80 3.12
N GLY A 167 -4.73 -25.67 2.46
CA GLY A 167 -3.35 -26.04 2.89
C GLY A 167 -2.41 -24.82 2.90
N ILE A 168 -2.48 -23.96 1.87
CA ILE A 168 -1.75 -22.68 1.84
C ILE A 168 -2.20 -21.80 3.01
N GLY A 169 -3.49 -21.70 3.26
CA GLY A 169 -4.06 -20.96 4.38
C GLY A 169 -3.50 -21.42 5.73
N ALA A 170 -3.50 -22.72 5.98
CA ALA A 170 -2.95 -23.32 7.20
C ALA A 170 -1.46 -22.99 7.36
N LEU A 171 -0.68 -23.07 6.27
CA LEU A 171 0.74 -22.70 6.29
C LEU A 171 0.93 -21.22 6.63
N LEU A 172 0.13 -20.31 6.07
CA LEU A 172 0.20 -18.88 6.36
C LEU A 172 -0.16 -18.56 7.82
N VAL A 173 -1.12 -19.28 8.42
CA VAL A 173 -1.41 -19.21 9.86
C VAL A 173 -0.19 -19.64 10.67
N LEU A 174 0.41 -20.79 10.35
CA LEU A 174 1.60 -21.28 11.04
C LEU A 174 2.77 -20.30 10.95
N VAL A 175 3.02 -19.69 9.79
CA VAL A 175 4.06 -18.66 9.61
C VAL A 175 3.75 -17.44 10.48
N SER A 176 2.49 -16.99 10.53
CA SER A 176 2.08 -15.85 11.36
C SER A 176 2.25 -16.12 12.85
N LEU A 177 1.87 -17.31 13.31
CA LEU A 177 2.08 -17.76 14.68
C LEU A 177 3.58 -17.92 14.99
N GLY A 178 4.38 -18.46 14.06
CA GLY A 178 5.83 -18.56 14.17
C GLY A 178 6.49 -17.18 14.33
N TYR A 179 6.01 -16.18 13.59
CA TYR A 179 6.46 -14.78 13.75
C TYR A 179 6.17 -14.24 15.15
N LEU A 180 4.95 -14.44 15.68
CA LEU A 180 4.57 -14.02 17.03
C LEU A 180 5.40 -14.77 18.09
N ALA A 181 5.57 -16.08 17.92
CA ALA A 181 6.41 -16.89 18.80
C ALA A 181 7.88 -16.43 18.80
N ALA A 182 8.43 -16.10 17.61
CA ALA A 182 9.77 -15.54 17.50
C ALA A 182 9.88 -14.19 18.23
N CYS A 183 8.89 -13.31 18.11
CA CYS A 183 8.84 -12.05 18.83
C CYS A 183 8.76 -12.21 20.35
N GLN A 184 8.14 -13.28 20.84
CA GLN A 184 7.99 -13.57 22.28
C GLN A 184 9.20 -14.29 22.86
N PHE A 185 9.67 -15.37 22.20
CA PHE A 185 10.58 -16.33 22.80
C PHE A 185 12.03 -16.25 22.30
N SER A 186 12.30 -15.50 21.21
CA SER A 186 13.67 -15.44 20.67
C SER A 186 14.62 -14.73 21.63
N LYS A 187 15.70 -15.42 21.99
CA LYS A 187 16.82 -14.85 22.76
C LYS A 187 17.65 -13.87 21.92
N LYS A 188 17.82 -14.16 20.62
CA LYS A 188 18.51 -13.29 19.68
C LYS A 188 17.51 -12.30 19.12
N ARG A 189 17.64 -11.03 19.46
CA ARG A 189 16.68 -9.99 19.03
C ARG A 189 17.20 -9.08 17.93
N ALA A 190 18.51 -9.08 17.66
CA ALA A 190 19.16 -8.26 16.68
C ALA A 190 19.87 -9.08 15.60
N TRP A 191 19.67 -8.71 14.36
CA TRP A 191 20.39 -9.24 13.20
C TRP A 191 20.97 -8.08 12.41
N SER A 192 22.16 -8.25 11.86
CA SER A 192 22.75 -7.31 10.91
C SER A 192 22.65 -7.91 9.51
N ILE A 193 21.87 -7.28 8.64
CA ILE A 193 21.73 -7.66 7.24
C ILE A 193 22.23 -6.51 6.38
N ARG A 194 23.34 -6.74 5.65
CA ARG A 194 23.99 -5.72 4.78
C ARG A 194 24.25 -4.39 5.50
N GLY A 195 24.72 -4.46 6.76
CA GLY A 195 25.03 -3.29 7.57
C GLY A 195 23.81 -2.55 8.18
N ILE A 196 22.61 -3.09 8.01
CA ILE A 196 21.41 -2.57 8.66
C ILE A 196 21.06 -3.50 9.82
N GLU A 197 21.04 -2.96 11.03
CA GLU A 197 20.54 -3.68 12.20
C GLU A 197 19.03 -3.75 12.19
N ILE A 198 18.50 -4.97 12.19
CA ILE A 198 17.08 -5.28 12.28
C ILE A 198 16.85 -5.95 13.63
N ASN A 199 16.01 -5.33 14.45
CA ASN A 199 15.62 -5.89 15.73
C ASN A 199 14.22 -6.49 15.65
N LEU A 200 13.99 -7.64 16.25
CA LEU A 200 12.64 -8.18 16.41
C LEU A 200 11.80 -7.21 17.27
N PRO A 201 10.59 -6.85 16.81
CA PRO A 201 9.71 -6.02 17.62
C PRO A 201 9.24 -6.77 18.88
N SER A 202 8.70 -6.03 19.84
CA SER A 202 8.01 -6.65 20.98
C SER A 202 6.75 -7.39 20.50
N LEU A 203 6.28 -8.37 21.28
CA LEU A 203 5.04 -9.08 20.94
C LEU A 203 3.86 -8.13 20.74
N ARG A 204 3.73 -7.10 21.60
CA ARG A 204 2.66 -6.08 21.44
C ARG A 204 2.74 -5.37 20.08
N MET A 205 3.94 -4.99 19.66
CA MET A 205 4.15 -4.35 18.36
C MET A 205 3.88 -5.33 17.20
N ALA A 206 4.28 -6.59 17.33
CA ALA A 206 4.00 -7.63 16.33
C ALA A 206 2.49 -7.88 16.19
N CYS A 207 1.74 -8.00 17.29
CA CYS A 207 0.29 -8.12 17.26
C CYS A 207 -0.36 -6.89 16.61
N LEU A 208 0.11 -5.68 16.94
CA LEU A 208 -0.38 -4.45 16.32
C LEU A 208 -0.10 -4.41 14.82
N GLN A 209 1.06 -4.89 14.38
CA GLN A 209 1.38 -5.01 12.94
C GLN A 209 0.41 -5.95 12.21
N LEU A 210 0.17 -7.16 12.77
CA LEU A 210 -0.78 -8.09 12.18
C LEU A 210 -2.19 -7.50 12.13
N ALA A 211 -2.63 -6.88 13.21
CA ALA A 211 -3.97 -6.28 13.31
C ALA A 211 -4.15 -5.12 12.31
N LEU A 212 -3.20 -4.18 12.25
CA LEU A 212 -3.30 -3.06 11.32
C LEU A 212 -3.17 -3.50 9.86
N GLY A 213 -2.28 -4.45 9.56
CA GLY A 213 -2.15 -4.99 8.22
C GLY A 213 -3.43 -5.73 7.78
N ALA A 214 -3.96 -6.61 8.62
CA ALA A 214 -5.23 -7.31 8.37
C ALA A 214 -6.40 -6.32 8.21
N LEU A 215 -6.48 -5.30 9.08
CA LEU A 215 -7.50 -4.25 8.99
C LEU A 215 -7.41 -3.48 7.67
N ASN A 216 -6.20 -3.14 7.22
CA ASN A 216 -6.03 -2.45 5.94
C ASN A 216 -6.55 -3.27 4.76
N TRP A 217 -6.19 -4.56 4.68
CA TRP A 217 -6.68 -5.48 3.64
C TRP A 217 -8.19 -5.69 3.72
N SER A 218 -8.73 -5.80 4.94
CA SER A 218 -10.19 -5.89 5.16
C SER A 218 -10.92 -4.63 4.69
N LEU A 219 -10.37 -3.43 4.97
CA LEU A 219 -10.95 -2.17 4.49
C LEU A 219 -10.90 -2.08 2.96
N MET A 220 -9.82 -2.52 2.31
CA MET A 220 -9.76 -2.61 0.85
C MET A 220 -10.86 -3.50 0.29
N ALA A 221 -11.05 -4.68 0.88
CA ALA A 221 -12.14 -5.59 0.50
C ALA A 221 -13.52 -4.97 0.74
N ALA A 222 -13.71 -4.23 1.84
CA ALA A 222 -14.97 -3.56 2.15
C ALA A 222 -15.30 -2.46 1.13
N VAL A 223 -14.31 -1.74 0.60
CA VAL A 223 -14.53 -0.79 -0.50
C VAL A 223 -15.03 -1.52 -1.73
N ILE A 224 -14.36 -2.62 -2.14
CA ILE A 224 -14.79 -3.42 -3.29
C ILE A 224 -16.19 -3.98 -3.06
N PHE A 225 -16.43 -4.58 -1.89
CA PHE A 225 -17.73 -5.16 -1.52
C PHE A 225 -18.86 -4.15 -1.62
N THR A 226 -18.63 -2.90 -1.17
CA THR A 226 -19.63 -1.82 -1.26
C THR A 226 -19.98 -1.46 -2.71
N LEU A 227 -19.06 -1.66 -3.66
CA LEU A 227 -19.22 -1.30 -5.07
C LEU A 227 -19.64 -2.48 -5.95
N LEU A 228 -19.63 -3.70 -5.41
CA LEU A 228 -20.09 -4.90 -6.13
C LEU A 228 -21.59 -5.17 -5.90
N PRO A 229 -22.22 -6.01 -6.74
CA PRO A 229 -23.62 -6.40 -6.56
C PRO A 229 -23.91 -6.99 -5.18
N ALA A 230 -25.05 -6.66 -4.60
CA ALA A 230 -25.47 -7.06 -3.25
C ALA A 230 -25.67 -8.58 -3.03
N LYS A 231 -25.49 -9.39 -4.06
CA LYS A 231 -25.60 -10.87 -3.97
C LYS A 231 -24.32 -11.55 -3.48
N LEU A 232 -23.18 -10.83 -3.48
CA LEU A 232 -21.88 -11.38 -3.11
C LEU A 232 -21.67 -11.23 -1.60
N ASP A 233 -21.09 -12.26 -0.99
CA ASP A 233 -20.71 -12.21 0.43
C ASP A 233 -19.36 -11.57 0.64
N TYR A 234 -19.23 -10.80 1.72
CA TYR A 234 -17.97 -10.11 2.06
C TYR A 234 -16.76 -11.05 2.21
N PRO A 235 -16.83 -12.22 2.89
CA PRO A 235 -15.70 -13.14 2.99
C PRO A 235 -15.21 -13.65 1.62
N LEU A 236 -16.12 -13.86 0.68
CA LEU A 236 -15.78 -14.26 -0.68
C LEU A 236 -15.03 -13.14 -1.41
N VAL A 237 -15.54 -11.90 -1.36
CA VAL A 237 -14.87 -10.72 -1.95
C VAL A 237 -13.50 -10.51 -1.34
N LEU A 238 -13.36 -10.65 -0.02
CA LEU A 238 -12.07 -10.56 0.68
C LEU A 238 -11.09 -11.63 0.18
N GLY A 239 -11.53 -12.89 0.10
CA GLY A 239 -10.67 -13.97 -0.38
C GLY A 239 -10.22 -13.77 -1.83
N VAL A 240 -11.13 -13.33 -2.70
CA VAL A 240 -10.79 -13.03 -4.11
C VAL A 240 -9.80 -11.86 -4.21
N LEU A 241 -9.95 -10.82 -3.37
CA LEU A 241 -8.97 -9.73 -3.29
C LEU A 241 -7.58 -10.25 -2.86
N LEU A 242 -7.52 -11.11 -1.84
CA LEU A 242 -6.26 -11.67 -1.36
C LEU A 242 -5.57 -12.54 -2.42
N ILE A 243 -6.33 -13.33 -3.19
CA ILE A 243 -5.81 -14.08 -4.34
C ILE A 243 -5.30 -13.11 -5.43
N SER A 244 -6.07 -12.07 -5.73
CA SER A 244 -5.71 -11.05 -6.73
C SER A 244 -4.41 -10.32 -6.37
N ALA A 245 -4.18 -10.07 -5.07
CA ALA A 245 -2.98 -9.41 -4.59
C ALA A 245 -1.72 -10.24 -4.89
N ILE A 246 -1.74 -11.54 -4.63
CA ILE A 246 -0.62 -12.44 -4.98
C ILE A 246 -0.45 -12.56 -6.49
N ALA A 247 -1.54 -12.68 -7.25
CA ALA A 247 -1.48 -12.68 -8.71
C ALA A 247 -0.83 -11.40 -9.25
N GLY A 248 -1.16 -10.23 -8.67
CA GLY A 248 -0.54 -8.94 -9.01
C GLY A 248 0.96 -8.90 -8.73
N VAL A 249 1.39 -9.46 -7.59
CA VAL A 249 2.83 -9.55 -7.25
C VAL A 249 3.57 -10.47 -8.22
N VAL A 250 3.02 -11.64 -8.54
CA VAL A 250 3.65 -12.62 -9.43
C VAL A 250 3.75 -12.10 -10.87
N THR A 251 2.75 -11.39 -11.34
CA THR A 251 2.72 -10.85 -12.71
C THR A 251 3.59 -9.61 -12.90
N HIS A 252 3.98 -8.93 -11.81
CA HIS A 252 4.76 -7.68 -11.82
C HIS A 252 4.12 -6.55 -12.65
N ILE A 253 2.80 -6.63 -12.90
CA ILE A 253 2.08 -5.60 -13.66
C ILE A 253 1.88 -4.36 -12.79
N PRO A 254 2.32 -3.16 -13.26
CA PRO A 254 2.15 -1.92 -12.49
C PRO A 254 0.68 -1.69 -12.10
N ALA A 255 0.43 -1.31 -10.85
CA ALA A 255 -0.91 -1.11 -10.29
C ALA A 255 -1.85 -2.34 -10.40
N GLY A 256 -1.33 -3.54 -10.76
CA GLY A 256 -2.12 -4.74 -11.00
C GLY A 256 -3.21 -4.55 -12.07
N LEU A 257 -2.95 -3.71 -13.08
CA LEU A 257 -3.93 -3.39 -14.14
C LEU A 257 -4.32 -4.65 -14.91
N GLY A 258 -5.61 -4.95 -14.97
CA GLY A 258 -6.14 -6.15 -15.62
C GLY A 258 -6.05 -7.42 -14.78
N VAL A 259 -5.12 -7.51 -13.81
CA VAL A 259 -4.95 -8.72 -12.97
C VAL A 259 -6.09 -8.84 -11.95
N LEU A 260 -6.39 -7.74 -11.26
CA LEU A 260 -7.50 -7.68 -10.31
C LEU A 260 -8.82 -8.06 -11.00
N GLU A 261 -9.09 -7.43 -12.15
CA GLU A 261 -10.29 -7.66 -12.96
C GLU A 261 -10.36 -9.11 -13.45
N ALA A 262 -9.26 -9.64 -13.96
CA ALA A 262 -9.21 -11.02 -14.47
C ALA A 262 -9.49 -12.06 -13.36
N VAL A 263 -8.93 -11.86 -12.16
CA VAL A 263 -9.16 -12.77 -11.02
C VAL A 263 -10.59 -12.66 -10.51
N PHE A 264 -11.13 -11.43 -10.35
CA PHE A 264 -12.51 -11.23 -9.91
C PHE A 264 -13.51 -11.82 -10.92
N ILE A 265 -13.35 -11.57 -12.21
CA ILE A 265 -14.21 -12.14 -13.24
C ILE A 265 -14.06 -13.66 -13.26
N GLY A 266 -12.82 -14.17 -13.26
CA GLY A 266 -12.56 -15.61 -13.29
C GLY A 266 -13.20 -16.38 -12.14
N LEU A 267 -13.21 -15.82 -10.94
CA LEU A 267 -13.76 -16.46 -9.74
C LEU A 267 -15.24 -16.19 -9.53
N LEU A 268 -15.76 -15.00 -9.89
CA LEU A 268 -17.10 -14.55 -9.53
C LEU A 268 -18.10 -14.47 -10.70
N GLN A 269 -17.70 -14.78 -11.95
CA GLN A 269 -18.61 -14.71 -13.11
C GLN A 269 -19.82 -15.64 -13.02
N HIS A 270 -19.80 -16.62 -12.13
CA HIS A 270 -20.93 -17.52 -11.87
C HIS A 270 -21.94 -16.92 -10.89
N GLU A 271 -21.50 -15.97 -10.05
CA GLU A 271 -22.32 -15.31 -9.02
C GLU A 271 -22.86 -13.95 -9.51
N ALA A 272 -22.11 -13.27 -10.39
CA ALA A 272 -22.47 -11.94 -10.89
C ALA A 272 -22.09 -11.76 -12.35
N SER A 273 -22.80 -10.87 -13.07
CA SER A 273 -22.50 -10.60 -14.49
C SER A 273 -21.13 -9.93 -14.63
N ARG A 274 -20.44 -10.22 -15.72
CA ARG A 274 -19.11 -9.61 -16.05
C ARG A 274 -19.19 -8.08 -16.07
N GLY A 275 -20.27 -7.53 -16.61
CA GLY A 275 -20.47 -6.07 -16.69
C GLY A 275 -20.56 -5.44 -15.31
N SER A 276 -21.35 -6.03 -14.38
CA SER A 276 -21.46 -5.51 -13.02
C SER A 276 -20.19 -5.65 -12.19
N LEU A 277 -19.41 -6.73 -12.39
CA LEU A 277 -18.10 -6.90 -11.76
C LEU A 277 -17.12 -5.83 -12.26
N LEU A 278 -17.03 -5.62 -13.58
CA LEU A 278 -16.18 -4.59 -14.17
C LEU A 278 -16.55 -3.20 -13.70
N ALA A 279 -17.86 -2.85 -13.69
CA ALA A 279 -18.33 -1.57 -13.21
C ALA A 279 -17.91 -1.31 -11.75
N GLY A 280 -18.09 -2.29 -10.86
CA GLY A 280 -17.65 -2.18 -9.47
C GLY A 280 -16.13 -2.01 -9.33
N LEU A 281 -15.33 -2.73 -10.12
CA LEU A 281 -13.86 -2.65 -10.08
C LEU A 281 -13.33 -1.34 -10.70
N ILE A 282 -13.98 -0.80 -11.74
CA ILE A 282 -13.67 0.52 -12.28
C ILE A 282 -13.96 1.60 -11.23
N ALA A 283 -15.12 1.54 -10.57
CA ALA A 283 -15.45 2.45 -9.47
C ALA A 283 -14.45 2.33 -8.31
N TYR A 284 -14.02 1.10 -7.96
CA TYR A 284 -12.97 0.87 -6.97
C TYR A 284 -11.66 1.55 -7.37
N ARG A 285 -11.22 1.41 -8.62
CA ARG A 285 -9.99 2.09 -9.09
C ARG A 285 -10.13 3.61 -9.01
N ALA A 286 -11.26 4.16 -9.38
CA ALA A 286 -11.50 5.60 -9.27
C ALA A 286 -11.39 6.08 -7.81
N ILE A 287 -12.09 5.40 -6.89
CA ILE A 287 -12.21 5.83 -5.49
C ILE A 287 -10.98 5.48 -4.67
N TYR A 288 -10.39 4.28 -4.86
CA TYR A 288 -9.28 3.80 -4.02
C TYR A 288 -7.89 4.14 -4.57
N PHE A 289 -7.74 4.33 -5.89
CA PHE A 289 -6.46 4.64 -6.52
C PHE A 289 -6.38 6.10 -6.97
N ILE A 290 -7.30 6.53 -7.84
CA ILE A 290 -7.20 7.82 -8.53
C ILE A 290 -7.49 8.97 -7.56
N CYS A 291 -8.60 8.95 -6.83
CA CYS A 291 -8.95 10.03 -5.92
C CYS A 291 -7.88 10.28 -4.84
N PRO A 292 -7.37 9.27 -4.11
CA PRO A 292 -6.30 9.49 -3.15
C PRO A 292 -4.98 9.93 -3.80
N LEU A 293 -4.70 9.53 -5.03
CA LEU A 293 -3.52 9.98 -5.77
C LEU A 293 -3.58 11.48 -6.05
N LEU A 294 -4.74 11.98 -6.48
CA LEU A 294 -4.95 13.43 -6.72
C LEU A 294 -4.81 14.22 -5.42
N ILE A 295 -5.38 13.74 -4.32
CA ILE A 295 -5.22 14.34 -2.99
C ILE A 295 -3.74 14.33 -2.57
N ALA A 296 -3.06 13.20 -2.74
CA ALA A 296 -1.64 13.05 -2.41
C ALA A 296 -0.74 13.98 -3.24
N LEU A 297 -1.08 14.20 -4.51
CA LEU A 297 -0.38 15.14 -5.38
C LEU A 297 -0.49 16.57 -4.86
N VAL A 298 -1.71 17.02 -4.52
CA VAL A 298 -1.94 18.35 -3.93
C VAL A 298 -1.19 18.49 -2.60
N MET A 299 -1.27 17.49 -1.72
CA MET A 299 -0.53 17.47 -0.45
C MET A 299 0.98 17.55 -0.68
N TYR A 300 1.51 16.78 -1.63
CA TYR A 300 2.92 16.77 -1.97
C TYR A 300 3.41 18.13 -2.49
N LEU A 301 2.67 18.75 -3.41
CA LEU A 301 2.97 20.10 -3.91
C LEU A 301 2.93 21.13 -2.79
N GLY A 302 1.99 21.04 -1.86
CA GLY A 302 1.91 21.90 -0.68
C GLY A 302 3.12 21.77 0.25
N VAL A 303 3.58 20.54 0.50
CA VAL A 303 4.81 20.27 1.30
C VAL A 303 6.05 20.85 0.59
N GLU A 304 6.13 20.71 -0.74
CA GLU A 304 7.22 21.24 -1.55
C GLU A 304 7.27 22.77 -1.53
N ALA A 305 6.12 23.42 -1.71
CA ALA A 305 5.99 24.88 -1.69
C ALA A 305 6.41 25.47 -0.34
N LYS A 306 5.94 24.88 0.79
CA LYS A 306 6.34 25.30 2.14
C LYS A 306 7.85 25.16 2.37
N ALA A 307 8.44 24.06 1.94
CA ALA A 307 9.89 23.84 2.06
C ALA A 307 10.72 24.85 1.27
N LYS A 308 10.24 25.26 0.08
CA LYS A 308 10.89 26.30 -0.74
C LYS A 308 10.77 27.67 -0.09
N ALA A 309 9.60 28.03 0.43
CA ALA A 309 9.37 29.31 1.12
C ALA A 309 10.27 29.50 2.36
N LEU A 310 10.46 28.43 3.15
CA LEU A 310 11.33 28.44 4.32
C LEU A 310 12.83 28.59 3.95
N ARG A 311 13.25 28.08 2.80
CA ARG A 311 14.63 28.26 2.32
C ARG A 311 14.91 29.70 1.87
N VAL A 312 13.96 30.31 1.17
CA VAL A 312 14.08 31.72 0.73
C VAL A 312 14.20 32.66 1.93
N LYS A 313 13.44 32.41 3.01
CA LYS A 313 13.53 33.21 4.26
C LYS A 313 14.86 33.03 5.04
N LYS A 314 15.61 31.95 4.80
CA LYS A 314 16.90 31.68 5.48
C LYS A 314 18.13 32.14 4.73
N THR A 315 17.99 32.68 3.54
CA THR A 315 19.09 33.30 2.78
C THR A 315 18.93 34.82 2.94
N PRO A 316 19.64 35.48 3.87
CA PRO A 316 19.72 36.95 3.88
C PRO A 316 20.42 37.41 2.61
N ALA A 317 19.95 38.55 2.06
CA ALA A 317 20.53 39.21 0.90
C ALA A 317 21.97 39.63 1.18
#